data_c895d86df414efb5e9acf98e878945ef
#
_entry.id   c895d86df414efb5e9acf98e878945ef
#
_cell.length_a   1.000
_cell.length_b   1.000
_cell.length_c   1.000
_cell.angle_alpha   90.00
_cell.angle_beta   90.00
_cell.angle_gamma   90.00
#
_symmetry.space_group_name_H-M   'P 1'
#
loop_
_entity.id
_entity.type
_entity.pdbx_description
1 polymer ?
#
loop_
_entity_poly.entity_id
_entity_poly.type
_entity_poly.pdbx_seq_one_letter_code
_entity_poly.pdbx_strand_id
1 'polypeptide(L)'
;MVDFNEAFGPGDVDGGLINVVVEISKGSTLKVEWDRVNKVMKLDRVEPQVFTKPTSYGFIPQTLDEDGDELDVLVLTEEPLPTGLVMEGRVIGIMKFIDDGEVDDKVVVVPSDDRNTGDGITTMDDVNPQLIKQIEFHFNNYKALKKPGSTRVDHWGDAAEAIEVIHECAERWNNK
;
A
#
# COMPACT_ATOMS: atom_id res chain seq x y z
N MET A 1 -12.31 -17.88 -9.70
CA MET A 1 -11.73 -16.58 -9.30
C MET A 1 -10.27 -16.85 -8.95
N VAL A 2 -9.36 -15.96 -9.27
CA VAL A 2 -7.93 -16.17 -9.00
C VAL A 2 -7.68 -15.88 -7.53
N ASP A 3 -7.06 -16.81 -6.80
CA ASP A 3 -6.48 -16.51 -5.50
C ASP A 3 -5.15 -15.80 -5.72
N PHE A 4 -5.04 -14.57 -5.29
CA PHE A 4 -3.84 -13.75 -5.55
C PHE A 4 -2.60 -14.32 -4.87
N ASN A 5 -2.75 -14.90 -3.68
CA ASN A 5 -1.64 -15.52 -2.95
C ASN A 5 -1.20 -16.87 -3.51
N GLU A 6 -2.08 -17.58 -4.24
CA GLU A 6 -1.71 -18.80 -4.96
C GLU A 6 -1.08 -18.48 -6.33
N ALA A 7 -1.53 -17.39 -6.97
CA ALA A 7 -1.12 -17.04 -8.33
C ALA A 7 0.16 -16.21 -8.39
N PHE A 8 0.46 -15.43 -7.34
CA PHE A 8 1.57 -14.49 -7.33
C PHE A 8 2.33 -14.58 -6.00
N GLY A 9 3.66 -14.53 -6.07
CA GLY A 9 4.54 -14.27 -4.93
C GLY A 9 4.82 -12.77 -4.77
N PRO A 10 5.66 -12.39 -3.81
CA PRO A 10 5.99 -10.99 -3.56
C PRO A 10 6.81 -10.31 -4.68
N GLY A 11 7.38 -11.07 -5.63
CA GLY A 11 8.20 -10.55 -6.71
C GLY A 11 9.70 -10.69 -6.45
N ASP A 12 10.51 -9.91 -7.17
CA ASP A 12 11.96 -9.79 -6.96
C ASP A 12 12.24 -8.72 -5.89
N VAL A 13 12.05 -9.10 -4.61
CA VAL A 13 12.17 -8.18 -3.48
C VAL A 13 13.59 -7.61 -3.38
N ASP A 14 14.63 -8.43 -3.57
CA ASP A 14 16.04 -7.99 -3.52
C ASP A 14 16.36 -6.99 -4.64
N GLY A 15 15.74 -7.16 -5.81
CA GLY A 15 15.84 -6.23 -6.94
C GLY A 15 14.95 -4.99 -6.79
N GLY A 16 14.14 -4.90 -5.73
CA GLY A 16 13.21 -3.80 -5.51
C GLY A 16 12.00 -3.79 -6.46
N LEU A 17 11.67 -4.95 -7.08
CA LEU A 17 10.54 -5.13 -7.98
C LEU A 17 9.54 -6.10 -7.37
N ILE A 18 8.38 -5.60 -6.97
CA ILE A 18 7.37 -6.38 -6.25
C ILE A 18 6.06 -6.49 -7.01
N ASN A 19 5.34 -7.58 -6.79
CA ASN A 19 3.96 -7.70 -7.25
C ASN A 19 3.01 -6.98 -6.29
N VAL A 20 2.11 -6.21 -6.83
CA VAL A 20 1.07 -5.47 -6.08
C VAL A 20 -0.30 -5.82 -6.63
N VAL A 21 -1.23 -6.14 -5.75
CA VAL A 21 -2.66 -6.27 -6.06
C VAL A 21 -3.37 -5.01 -5.59
N VAL A 22 -4.01 -4.31 -6.51
CA VAL A 22 -4.73 -3.06 -6.20
C VAL A 22 -6.09 -3.37 -5.57
N GLU A 23 -6.38 -2.79 -4.42
CA GLU A 23 -7.67 -2.88 -3.73
C GLU A 23 -8.49 -1.61 -3.91
N ILE A 24 -7.85 -0.45 -3.81
CA ILE A 24 -8.54 0.84 -3.79
C ILE A 24 -7.91 1.77 -4.83
N SER A 25 -8.73 2.27 -5.76
CA SER A 25 -8.31 3.28 -6.73
C SER A 25 -8.06 4.63 -6.06
N LYS A 26 -7.05 5.36 -6.53
CA LYS A 26 -6.87 6.79 -6.22
C LYS A 26 -8.18 7.56 -6.47
N GLY A 27 -8.54 8.47 -5.55
CA GLY A 27 -9.76 9.26 -5.62
C GLY A 27 -11.03 8.53 -5.18
N SER A 28 -10.94 7.24 -4.81
CA SER A 28 -12.08 6.47 -4.29
C SER A 28 -12.36 6.76 -2.81
N THR A 29 -13.63 6.68 -2.42
CA THR A 29 -14.10 6.61 -1.03
C THR A 29 -14.43 5.18 -0.60
N LEU A 30 -14.35 4.20 -1.52
CA LEU A 30 -14.65 2.82 -1.21
C LEU A 30 -13.43 2.18 -0.55
N LYS A 31 -13.57 1.69 0.68
CA LYS A 31 -12.59 0.78 1.28
C LYS A 31 -12.94 -0.63 0.82
N VAL A 32 -12.21 -1.12 -0.15
CA VAL A 32 -12.28 -2.49 -0.66
C VAL A 32 -11.08 -3.23 -0.12
N GLU A 33 -11.28 -4.47 0.31
CA GLU A 33 -10.26 -5.36 0.86
C GLU A 33 -10.31 -6.72 0.17
N TRP A 34 -9.17 -7.38 0.08
CA TRP A 34 -9.09 -8.77 -0.33
C TRP A 34 -9.58 -9.69 0.79
N ASP A 35 -10.75 -10.33 0.57
CA ASP A 35 -11.23 -11.39 1.47
C ASP A 35 -10.54 -12.71 1.08
N ARG A 36 -9.47 -13.04 1.77
CA ARG A 36 -8.62 -14.22 1.55
C ARG A 36 -9.39 -15.54 1.70
N VAL A 37 -10.39 -15.57 2.58
CA VAL A 37 -11.20 -16.77 2.84
C VAL A 37 -12.18 -17.02 1.71
N ASN A 38 -12.85 -15.98 1.24
CA ASN A 38 -13.87 -16.08 0.18
C ASN A 38 -13.29 -15.85 -1.22
N LYS A 39 -12.02 -15.43 -1.32
CA LYS A 39 -11.29 -15.15 -2.58
C LYS A 39 -12.01 -14.13 -3.46
N VAL A 40 -12.44 -13.02 -2.83
CA VAL A 40 -13.16 -11.91 -3.48
C VAL A 40 -12.66 -10.57 -2.99
N MET A 41 -12.73 -9.56 -3.86
CA MET A 41 -12.66 -8.16 -3.43
C MET A 41 -13.98 -7.79 -2.77
N LYS A 42 -13.94 -7.37 -1.52
CA LYS A 42 -15.10 -7.10 -0.68
C LYS A 42 -15.12 -5.65 -0.23
N LEU A 43 -16.27 -5.02 -0.36
CA LEU A 43 -16.47 -3.70 0.24
C LEU A 43 -16.55 -3.83 1.76
N ASP A 44 -15.57 -3.26 2.47
CA ASP A 44 -15.62 -3.12 3.93
C ASP A 44 -16.53 -1.94 4.30
N ARG A 45 -16.24 -0.75 3.78
CA ARG A 45 -17.03 0.46 4.06
C ARG A 45 -16.90 1.53 2.99
N VAL A 46 -17.79 2.53 3.07
CA VAL A 46 -17.70 3.77 2.30
C VAL A 46 -17.23 4.87 3.23
N GLU A 47 -16.11 5.49 2.89
CA GLU A 47 -15.56 6.61 3.65
C GLU A 47 -16.24 7.93 3.29
N PRO A 48 -16.26 8.93 4.20
CA PRO A 48 -16.67 10.28 3.86
C PRO A 48 -15.85 10.84 2.69
N GLN A 49 -16.48 11.61 1.81
CA GLN A 49 -15.84 12.14 0.60
C GLN A 49 -14.57 12.97 0.88
N VAL A 50 -14.48 13.62 2.03
CA VAL A 50 -13.29 14.35 2.48
C VAL A 50 -12.06 13.46 2.67
N PHE A 51 -12.26 12.13 2.79
CA PHE A 51 -11.22 11.12 2.96
C PHE A 51 -11.05 10.23 1.72
N THR A 52 -11.21 10.79 0.52
CA THR A 52 -10.81 10.10 -0.71
C THR A 52 -9.33 9.72 -0.66
N LYS A 53 -8.99 8.53 -1.17
CA LYS A 53 -7.59 8.06 -1.18
C LYS A 53 -6.71 8.96 -2.05
N PRO A 54 -5.59 9.49 -1.52
CA PRO A 54 -4.68 10.35 -2.31
C PRO A 54 -3.86 9.58 -3.35
N THR A 55 -3.72 8.26 -3.15
CA THR A 55 -3.01 7.32 -4.04
C THR A 55 -3.85 6.09 -4.28
N SER A 56 -3.51 5.27 -5.28
CA SER A 56 -3.99 3.90 -5.32
C SER A 56 -3.35 3.10 -4.19
N TYR A 57 -4.07 2.09 -3.69
CA TYR A 57 -3.73 1.32 -2.51
C TYR A 57 -3.95 -0.16 -2.77
N GLY A 58 -3.15 -1.01 -2.19
CA GLY A 58 -3.25 -2.45 -2.35
C GLY A 58 -2.32 -3.19 -1.41
N PHE A 59 -1.98 -4.42 -1.76
CA PHE A 59 -1.15 -5.29 -0.92
C PHE A 59 -0.12 -6.08 -1.75
N ILE A 60 0.87 -6.64 -1.05
CA ILE A 60 1.88 -7.54 -1.62
C ILE A 60 1.44 -8.98 -1.37
N PRO A 61 1.24 -9.81 -2.42
CA PRO A 61 0.89 -11.22 -2.23
C PRO A 61 1.96 -12.01 -1.46
N GLN A 62 1.52 -13.02 -0.69
CA GLN A 62 2.40 -13.88 0.12
C GLN A 62 3.25 -13.11 1.14
N THR A 63 2.70 -12.05 1.71
CA THR A 63 3.21 -11.38 2.90
C THR A 63 2.20 -11.50 4.04
N LEU A 64 2.64 -11.35 5.27
CA LEU A 64 1.79 -11.33 6.46
C LEU A 64 2.32 -10.26 7.42
N ASP A 65 1.54 -9.20 7.60
CA ASP A 65 1.87 -8.16 8.57
C ASP A 65 1.41 -8.55 9.99
N GLU A 66 1.71 -7.72 10.99
CA GLU A 66 1.45 -8.01 12.39
C GLU A 66 -0.05 -8.08 12.72
N ASP A 67 -0.88 -7.36 11.99
CA ASP A 67 -2.34 -7.38 12.11
C ASP A 67 -3.00 -8.63 11.52
N GLY A 68 -2.23 -9.46 10.79
CA GLY A 68 -2.67 -10.73 10.20
C GLY A 68 -3.14 -10.62 8.75
N ASP A 69 -3.04 -9.44 8.14
CA ASP A 69 -3.34 -9.23 6.71
C ASP A 69 -2.04 -9.13 5.89
N GLU A 70 -2.15 -9.09 4.57
CA GLU A 70 -1.03 -8.85 3.67
C GLU A 70 -0.45 -7.44 3.87
N LEU A 71 0.86 -7.28 3.69
CA LEU A 71 1.54 -5.99 3.81
C LEU A 71 1.03 -4.99 2.77
N ASP A 72 0.62 -3.84 3.23
CA ASP A 72 0.01 -2.75 2.48
C ASP A 72 0.97 -1.99 1.56
N VAL A 73 0.45 -1.48 0.45
CA VAL A 73 1.20 -0.70 -0.55
C VAL A 73 0.47 0.57 -0.96
N LEU A 74 1.20 1.68 -1.01
CA LEU A 74 0.80 2.92 -1.67
C LEU A 74 1.40 2.96 -3.07
N VAL A 75 0.56 3.03 -4.10
CA VAL A 75 1.01 3.10 -5.50
C VAL A 75 0.92 4.55 -5.99
N LEU A 76 2.07 5.17 -6.24
CA LEU A 76 2.17 6.52 -6.75
C LEU A 76 2.09 6.50 -8.29
N THR A 77 0.95 6.92 -8.81
CA THR A 77 0.72 7.11 -10.25
C THR A 77 -0.31 8.22 -10.47
N GLU A 78 -0.30 8.87 -11.63
CA GLU A 78 -1.32 9.86 -11.97
C GLU A 78 -2.67 9.21 -12.25
N GLU A 79 -2.69 8.07 -12.91
CA GLU A 79 -3.91 7.36 -13.26
C GLU A 79 -4.47 6.55 -12.07
N PRO A 80 -5.78 6.59 -11.83
CA PRO A 80 -6.42 5.72 -10.86
C PRO A 80 -6.40 4.27 -11.37
N LEU A 81 -5.79 3.36 -10.60
CA LEU A 81 -5.71 1.95 -10.96
C LEU A 81 -6.98 1.22 -10.50
N PRO A 82 -7.58 0.36 -11.35
CA PRO A 82 -8.80 -0.36 -10.98
C PRO A 82 -8.55 -1.44 -9.94
N THR A 83 -9.53 -1.67 -9.06
CA THR A 83 -9.57 -2.76 -8.10
C THR A 83 -9.38 -4.12 -8.78
N GLY A 84 -8.53 -4.98 -8.23
CA GLY A 84 -8.20 -6.31 -8.75
C GLY A 84 -7.12 -6.31 -9.84
N LEU A 85 -6.56 -5.15 -10.19
CA LEU A 85 -5.39 -5.08 -11.08
C LEU A 85 -4.17 -5.64 -10.35
N VAL A 86 -3.41 -6.49 -11.04
CA VAL A 86 -2.07 -6.92 -10.59
C VAL A 86 -1.04 -6.18 -11.42
N MET A 87 -0.04 -5.62 -10.74
CA MET A 87 1.04 -4.87 -11.39
C MET A 87 2.38 -5.18 -10.74
N GLU A 88 3.46 -4.95 -11.47
CA GLU A 88 4.80 -4.88 -10.90
C GLU A 88 5.09 -3.44 -10.47
N GLY A 89 5.51 -3.27 -9.22
CA GLY A 89 5.88 -1.99 -8.63
C GLY A 89 7.36 -1.94 -8.30
N ARG A 90 8.00 -0.80 -8.58
CA ARG A 90 9.36 -0.50 -8.11
C ARG A 90 9.28 0.18 -6.75
N VAL A 91 9.91 -0.42 -5.75
CA VAL A 91 9.97 0.09 -4.38
C VAL A 91 10.81 1.36 -4.33
N ILE A 92 10.27 2.42 -3.76
CA ILE A 92 10.97 3.70 -3.57
C ILE A 92 11.09 4.12 -2.10
N GLY A 93 10.31 3.49 -1.20
CA GLY A 93 10.35 3.78 0.23
C GLY A 93 9.23 3.12 1.00
N ILE A 94 9.04 3.58 2.23
CA ILE A 94 8.02 3.09 3.16
C ILE A 94 7.47 4.25 3.99
N MET A 95 6.17 4.22 4.28
CA MET A 95 5.53 5.06 5.28
C MET A 95 5.39 4.25 6.57
N LYS A 96 6.10 4.63 7.60
CA LYS A 96 5.94 4.05 8.94
C LYS A 96 4.70 4.64 9.59
N PHE A 97 3.76 3.79 9.91
CA PHE A 97 2.43 4.21 10.31
C PHE A 97 1.94 3.44 11.54
N ILE A 98 1.21 4.13 12.40
CA ILE A 98 0.57 3.57 13.59
C ILE A 98 -0.94 3.75 13.45
N ASP A 99 -1.68 2.65 13.49
CA ASP A 99 -3.14 2.63 13.51
C ASP A 99 -3.65 2.00 14.81
N ASP A 100 -4.42 2.76 15.59
CA ASP A 100 -4.97 2.33 16.89
C ASP A 100 -3.93 1.80 17.88
N GLY A 101 -2.66 2.20 17.74
CA GLY A 101 -1.53 1.80 18.57
C GLY A 101 -0.74 0.60 18.04
N GLU A 102 -1.14 0.03 16.93
CA GLU A 102 -0.46 -1.07 16.25
C GLU A 102 0.35 -0.56 15.06
N VAL A 103 1.44 -1.25 14.72
CA VAL A 103 2.24 -0.97 13.52
C VAL A 103 1.43 -1.42 12.31
N ASP A 104 1.34 -0.54 11.32
CA ASP A 104 0.57 -0.77 10.08
C ASP A 104 1.25 -0.05 8.91
N ASP A 105 2.47 -0.48 8.62
CA ASP A 105 3.38 0.15 7.66
C ASP A 105 2.87 0.03 6.22
N LYS A 106 3.24 0.99 5.37
CA LYS A 106 2.84 1.01 3.95
C LYS A 106 4.05 1.15 3.06
N VAL A 107 4.37 0.12 2.28
CA VAL A 107 5.39 0.21 1.23
C VAL A 107 4.98 1.23 0.17
N VAL A 108 5.91 2.00 -0.35
CA VAL A 108 5.65 3.00 -1.40
C VAL A 108 6.31 2.56 -2.69
N VAL A 109 5.50 2.49 -3.74
CA VAL A 109 5.96 2.08 -5.07
C VAL A 109 5.49 3.02 -6.17
N VAL A 110 6.19 2.99 -7.30
CA VAL A 110 5.72 3.44 -8.61
C VAL A 110 5.57 2.22 -9.53
N PRO A 111 4.68 2.22 -10.54
CA PRO A 111 4.67 1.16 -11.54
C PRO A 111 6.06 0.99 -12.17
N SER A 112 6.52 -0.24 -12.39
CA SER A 112 7.88 -0.52 -12.87
C SER A 112 8.19 0.06 -14.26
N ASP A 113 7.16 0.24 -15.10
CA ASP A 113 7.24 0.88 -16.44
C ASP A 113 6.13 1.97 -16.55
N ASP A 114 6.30 3.06 -15.79
CA ASP A 114 5.42 4.25 -15.88
C ASP A 114 6.11 5.34 -16.72
N ARG A 115 5.89 5.32 -18.02
CA ARG A 115 6.47 6.25 -19.01
C ARG A 115 5.91 7.67 -18.92
N ASN A 116 4.96 7.93 -18.02
CA ASN A 116 4.39 9.25 -17.80
C ASN A 116 5.14 10.02 -16.71
N THR A 117 5.09 9.52 -15.49
CA THR A 117 5.67 10.22 -14.32
C THR A 117 6.58 9.33 -13.47
N GLY A 118 6.31 8.02 -13.39
CA GLY A 118 7.01 7.10 -12.52
C GLY A 118 8.48 6.85 -12.89
N ASP A 119 8.83 6.93 -14.16
CA ASP A 119 10.23 6.76 -14.62
C ASP A 119 11.19 7.79 -14.01
N GLY A 120 10.68 8.99 -13.68
CA GLY A 120 11.45 10.06 -13.04
C GLY A 120 11.55 9.94 -11.52
N ILE A 121 10.82 9.01 -10.90
CA ILE A 121 10.76 8.84 -9.44
C ILE A 121 11.55 7.58 -9.08
N THR A 122 12.76 7.73 -8.54
CA THR A 122 13.63 6.62 -8.17
C THR A 122 13.76 6.43 -6.65
N THR A 123 13.53 7.50 -5.91
CA THR A 123 13.57 7.53 -4.44
C THR A 123 12.43 8.39 -3.90
N MET A 124 12.23 8.39 -2.59
CA MET A 124 11.25 9.26 -1.93
C MET A 124 11.56 10.77 -2.13
N ASP A 125 12.82 11.14 -2.34
CA ASP A 125 13.24 12.53 -2.57
C ASP A 125 12.74 13.09 -3.92
N ASP A 126 12.45 12.22 -4.88
CA ASP A 126 11.92 12.58 -6.20
C ASP A 126 10.39 12.82 -6.16
N VAL A 127 9.72 12.39 -5.10
CA VAL A 127 8.26 12.53 -4.97
C VAL A 127 7.89 13.99 -4.69
N ASN A 128 6.86 14.48 -5.38
CA ASN A 128 6.36 15.84 -5.14
C ASN A 128 6.06 16.04 -3.63
N PRO A 129 6.73 17.00 -2.95
CA PRO A 129 6.53 17.23 -1.52
C PRO A 129 5.08 17.56 -1.12
N GLN A 130 4.29 18.12 -2.03
CA GLN A 130 2.89 18.40 -1.77
C GLN A 130 2.05 17.11 -1.76
N LEU A 131 2.40 16.10 -2.57
CA LEU A 131 1.76 14.79 -2.52
C LEU A 131 2.07 14.08 -1.20
N ILE A 132 3.32 14.10 -0.74
CA ILE A 132 3.70 13.56 0.58
C ILE A 132 2.84 14.16 1.69
N LYS A 133 2.68 15.51 1.73
CA LYS A 133 1.83 16.18 2.72
C LYS A 133 0.36 15.78 2.62
N GLN A 134 -0.15 15.53 1.41
CA GLN A 134 -1.53 15.05 1.23
C GLN A 134 -1.71 13.63 1.77
N ILE A 135 -0.75 12.75 1.53
CA ILE A 135 -0.74 11.39 2.06
C ILE A 135 -0.69 11.41 3.59
N GLU A 136 0.26 12.15 4.16
CA GLU A 136 0.37 12.32 5.62
C GLU A 136 -0.93 12.86 6.23
N PHE A 137 -1.51 13.91 5.64
CA PHE A 137 -2.76 14.47 6.12
C PHE A 137 -3.89 13.44 6.07
N HIS A 138 -4.00 12.69 4.97
CA HIS A 138 -5.02 11.65 4.84
C HIS A 138 -4.86 10.61 5.94
N PHE A 139 -3.68 9.98 6.08
CA PHE A 139 -3.46 8.91 7.03
C PHE A 139 -3.54 9.38 8.49
N ASN A 140 -3.13 10.59 8.80
CA ASN A 140 -3.28 11.17 10.15
C ASN A 140 -4.74 11.49 10.51
N ASN A 141 -5.67 11.56 9.53
CA ASN A 141 -7.01 12.08 9.78
C ASN A 141 -8.16 11.19 9.27
N TYR A 142 -7.94 10.14 8.49
CA TYR A 142 -9.04 9.40 7.84
C TYR A 142 -10.04 8.76 8.82
N LYS A 143 -9.65 8.53 10.08
CA LYS A 143 -10.54 8.10 11.17
C LYS A 143 -11.05 9.25 12.04
N ALA A 144 -10.65 10.51 11.78
CA ALA A 144 -10.88 11.62 12.72
C ALA A 144 -12.34 11.91 13.04
N LEU A 145 -13.28 11.62 12.14
CA LEU A 145 -14.73 11.81 12.38
C LEU A 145 -15.32 10.77 13.34
N LYS A 146 -14.67 9.62 13.54
CA LYS A 146 -15.12 8.58 14.47
C LYS A 146 -14.20 8.43 15.67
N LYS A 147 -12.88 8.47 15.43
CA LYS A 147 -11.86 8.19 16.44
C LYS A 147 -10.67 9.15 16.24
N PRO A 148 -10.81 10.44 16.60
CA PRO A 148 -9.76 11.43 16.39
C PRO A 148 -8.48 11.07 17.17
N GLY A 149 -7.32 11.23 16.53
CA GLY A 149 -6.02 10.98 17.12
C GLY A 149 -5.62 9.50 17.26
N SER A 150 -6.36 8.58 16.61
CA SER A 150 -6.06 7.14 16.65
C SER A 150 -5.02 6.71 15.62
N THR A 151 -4.68 7.57 14.67
CA THR A 151 -3.76 7.27 13.58
C THR A 151 -2.63 8.28 13.49
N ARG A 152 -1.44 7.83 13.13
CA ARG A 152 -0.26 8.70 13.03
C ARG A 152 0.75 8.15 12.03
N VAL A 153 1.13 9.00 11.07
CA VAL A 153 2.36 8.79 10.29
C VAL A 153 3.55 9.12 11.19
N ASP A 154 4.45 8.17 11.38
CA ASP A 154 5.62 8.33 12.23
C ASP A 154 6.77 8.99 11.46
N HIS A 155 7.19 8.34 10.37
CA HIS A 155 8.19 8.88 9.45
C HIS A 155 8.13 8.18 8.09
N TRP A 156 8.94 8.65 7.15
CA TRP A 156 9.16 8.03 5.86
C TRP A 156 10.55 7.40 5.83
N GLY A 157 10.61 6.12 5.46
CA GLY A 157 11.84 5.37 5.26
C GLY A 157 12.19 5.25 3.77
N ASP A 158 13.40 4.83 3.48
CA ASP A 158 13.89 4.60 2.13
C ASP A 158 13.52 3.21 1.57
N ALA A 159 13.97 2.91 0.35
CA ALA A 159 13.70 1.62 -0.28
C ALA A 159 14.38 0.44 0.46
N ALA A 160 15.53 0.65 1.11
CA ALA A 160 16.21 -0.41 1.84
C ALA A 160 15.40 -0.82 3.08
N GLU A 161 14.88 0.15 3.83
CA GLU A 161 13.99 -0.12 4.96
C GLU A 161 12.70 -0.82 4.52
N ALA A 162 12.11 -0.41 3.38
CA ALA A 162 10.95 -1.08 2.82
C ALA A 162 11.22 -2.55 2.48
N ILE A 163 12.36 -2.85 1.85
CA ILE A 163 12.77 -4.21 1.48
C ILE A 163 12.94 -5.09 2.72
N GLU A 164 13.53 -4.57 3.81
CA GLU A 164 13.64 -5.29 5.08
C GLU A 164 12.25 -5.69 5.62
N VAL A 165 11.30 -4.77 5.66
CA VAL A 165 9.92 -5.04 6.11
C VAL A 165 9.22 -6.05 5.21
N ILE A 166 9.40 -5.97 3.88
CA ILE A 166 8.81 -6.96 2.95
C ILE A 166 9.37 -8.36 3.24
N HIS A 167 10.67 -8.50 3.47
CA HIS A 167 11.28 -9.79 3.83
C HIS A 167 10.71 -10.36 5.13
N GLU A 168 10.58 -9.54 6.17
CA GLU A 168 9.99 -9.96 7.44
C GLU A 168 8.55 -10.45 7.28
N CYS A 169 7.74 -9.74 6.50
CA CYS A 169 6.35 -10.10 6.23
C CYS A 169 6.26 -11.38 5.35
N ALA A 170 7.16 -11.54 4.37
CA ALA A 170 7.23 -12.75 3.55
C ALA A 170 7.68 -13.98 4.37
N GLU A 171 8.62 -13.79 5.31
CA GLU A 171 9.05 -14.86 6.23
C GLU A 171 7.91 -15.27 7.16
N ARG A 172 7.16 -14.30 7.74
CA ARG A 172 5.97 -14.61 8.55
C ARG A 172 4.93 -15.39 7.76
N TRP A 173 4.70 -15.04 6.49
CA TRP A 173 3.80 -15.79 5.60
C TRP A 173 4.24 -17.25 5.44
N ASN A 174 5.51 -17.51 5.21
CA ASN A 174 6.05 -18.85 4.99
C ASN A 174 6.04 -19.73 6.25
N ASN A 175 5.97 -19.12 7.42
CA ASN A 175 6.01 -19.81 8.72
C ASN A 175 4.63 -19.98 9.39
N LYS A 176 3.53 -19.61 8.70
CA LYS A 176 2.15 -19.74 9.23
C LYS A 176 1.54 -21.14 9.11
#